data_b22872add98367927e347d0556faa07e
#
_entry.id   b22872add98367927e347d0556faa07e
#
_cell.length_a   1.000
_cell.length_b   1.000
_cell.length_c   1.000
_cell.angle_alpha   90.00
_cell.angle_beta   90.00
_cell.angle_gamma   90.00
#
_symmetry.space_group_name_H-M   'P 1'
#
loop_
_entity.id
_entity.type
_entity.pdbx_description
1 polymer ?
#
loop_
_entity_poly.entity_id
_entity_poly.type
_entity_poly.pdbx_seq_one_letter_code
_entity_poly.pdbx_strand_id
1 'polypeptide(L)'
;MLTITKISATILAVLLAVAPAQKMKSFPDGTRTERWFSAKTARTPKAERRQYVITEHGVRQDSTILQTAQIQAVIDKAAAAGGGTIVIPAGTYLSGSLFFKPGTHLHLQKGATLKGSDDISDFALLETRIEGQTCKYFAALVNADRCNGFHLTGEGTLDGNGLRYWKAFWLRRKFNPACTNKDEMRPRLLYVSNSDDVLIEGVSLRNSPFWTTHFYKCKWLRLKGLQITSPRRPVAAPSTDAVDLDACRYVHISGCYMSVNDDAIALKGGKGPYADTAPENGPNEFVLIENCRFGFCHSALTAGSECVAARNIVMRDCTVDGPWVLLRLKMRPDTPQIYEHFLLDGISGNCGSVLHVHPWTQFYDLGDRRDIPLSFARHITIQNSDVASKIVRDIEEQPEQYLLEDLKILED
;
A
#
# COMPACT_ATOMS: atom_id res chain seq x y z
N MET A 1 -10.67 16.23 -59.76
CA MET A 1 -9.71 17.01 -58.99
C MET A 1 -10.29 17.22 -57.61
N LEU A 2 -9.99 16.34 -56.66
CA LEU A 2 -10.46 16.46 -55.28
C LEU A 2 -9.33 17.02 -54.43
N THR A 3 -9.62 18.16 -53.81
CA THR A 3 -8.70 18.89 -52.95
C THR A 3 -8.78 18.26 -51.54
N ILE A 4 -7.70 17.62 -51.07
CA ILE A 4 -7.59 17.09 -49.69
C ILE A 4 -7.13 18.21 -48.78
N THR A 5 -8.01 18.66 -47.88
CA THR A 5 -7.69 19.63 -46.84
C THR A 5 -7.02 18.90 -45.67
N LYS A 6 -5.75 19.20 -45.44
CA LYS A 6 -5.02 18.70 -44.26
C LYS A 6 -5.53 19.45 -43.01
N ILE A 7 -6.13 18.69 -42.08
CA ILE A 7 -6.43 19.17 -40.72
C ILE A 7 -5.20 18.94 -39.87
N SER A 8 -4.51 20.01 -39.51
CA SER A 8 -3.42 19.98 -38.50
C SER A 8 -4.05 19.93 -37.10
N ALA A 9 -3.92 18.83 -36.41
CA ALA A 9 -4.25 18.73 -34.99
C ALA A 9 -3.10 19.30 -34.15
N THR A 10 -3.30 20.49 -33.63
CA THR A 10 -2.39 21.11 -32.65
C THR A 10 -2.67 20.51 -31.30
N ILE A 11 -1.78 19.65 -30.80
CA ILE A 11 -1.83 19.12 -29.40
C ILE A 11 -1.37 20.27 -28.50
N LEU A 12 -2.32 20.88 -27.80
CA LEU A 12 -2.06 21.88 -26.76
C LEU A 12 -1.59 21.11 -25.49
N ALA A 13 -0.27 21.07 -25.25
CA ALA A 13 0.28 20.59 -24.00
C ALA A 13 0.00 21.64 -22.91
N VAL A 14 -1.01 21.40 -22.07
CA VAL A 14 -1.25 22.19 -20.87
C VAL A 14 -0.17 21.81 -19.86
N LEU A 15 0.87 22.61 -19.75
CA LEU A 15 1.81 22.60 -18.64
C LEU A 15 1.07 23.12 -17.41
N LEU A 16 0.53 22.24 -16.60
CA LEU A 16 0.09 22.56 -15.25
C LEU A 16 1.33 22.98 -14.45
N ALA A 17 1.46 24.26 -14.21
CA ALA A 17 2.46 24.80 -13.29
C ALA A 17 2.14 24.25 -11.90
N VAL A 18 2.95 23.29 -11.43
CA VAL A 18 2.88 22.80 -10.04
C VAL A 18 3.26 23.97 -9.14
N ALA A 19 2.28 24.56 -8.48
CA ALA A 19 2.53 25.57 -7.46
C ALA A 19 3.49 25.00 -6.40
N PRO A 20 4.44 25.80 -5.87
CA PRO A 20 5.35 25.31 -4.86
C PRO A 20 4.56 24.87 -3.63
N ALA A 21 4.76 23.63 -3.20
CA ALA A 21 4.07 23.02 -2.07
C ALA A 21 4.10 23.97 -0.86
N GLN A 22 2.92 24.44 -0.46
CA GLN A 22 2.77 25.35 0.66
C GLN A 22 3.29 24.69 1.93
N LYS A 23 4.17 25.37 2.66
CA LYS A 23 4.73 24.84 3.91
C LYS A 23 3.62 24.73 4.95
N MET A 24 3.15 23.53 5.18
CA MET A 24 2.17 23.25 6.22
C MET A 24 2.82 23.45 7.60
N LYS A 25 2.37 24.43 8.37
CA LYS A 25 2.92 24.76 9.70
C LYS A 25 2.11 24.17 10.84
N SER A 26 0.82 23.98 10.63
CA SER A 26 -0.12 23.47 11.64
C SER A 26 -1.27 22.74 10.97
N PHE A 27 -1.90 21.84 11.71
CA PHE A 27 -3.22 21.30 11.40
C PHE A 27 -4.29 22.38 11.62
N PRO A 28 -5.53 22.19 11.11
CA PRO A 28 -6.62 23.16 11.25
C PRO A 28 -7.04 23.47 12.69
N ASP A 29 -6.74 22.58 13.63
CA ASP A 29 -6.96 22.76 15.07
C ASP A 29 -5.86 23.61 15.77
N GLY A 30 -4.84 24.02 15.03
CA GLY A 30 -3.70 24.79 15.54
C GLY A 30 -2.50 23.93 15.98
N THR A 31 -2.64 22.60 16.05
CA THR A 31 -1.53 21.71 16.40
C THR A 31 -0.40 21.84 15.38
N ARG A 32 0.83 22.05 15.84
CA ARG A 32 1.99 22.21 14.97
C ARG A 32 2.29 20.91 14.22
N THR A 33 2.54 21.03 12.91
CA THR A 33 3.02 19.91 12.13
C THR A 33 4.51 19.67 12.36
N GLU A 34 4.89 18.41 12.24
CA GLU A 34 6.30 18.04 12.26
C GLU A 34 7.04 18.70 11.07
N ARG A 35 8.30 19.11 11.34
CA ARG A 35 9.15 19.73 10.31
C ARG A 35 9.31 18.86 9.06
N TRP A 36 9.19 17.56 9.22
CA TRP A 36 9.26 16.58 8.14
C TRP A 36 8.25 16.84 7.01
N PHE A 37 7.02 17.24 7.30
CA PHE A 37 6.02 17.57 6.29
C PHE A 37 6.45 18.72 5.34
N SER A 38 7.30 19.62 5.83
CA SER A 38 7.81 20.76 5.05
C SER A 38 9.14 20.47 4.38
N ALA A 39 10.00 19.67 5.01
CA ALA A 39 11.37 19.45 4.58
C ALA A 39 11.51 18.27 3.60
N LYS A 40 10.56 17.33 3.61
CA LYS A 40 10.58 16.08 2.80
C LYS A 40 11.96 15.41 2.77
N THR A 41 12.66 15.51 3.91
CA THR A 41 14.06 15.11 4.03
C THR A 41 14.19 13.59 4.14
N ALA A 42 13.87 12.92 3.06
CA ALA A 42 14.33 11.57 2.90
C ALA A 42 15.70 11.61 2.20
N ARG A 43 16.70 10.97 2.77
CA ARG A 43 17.96 10.76 2.08
C ARG A 43 17.67 9.99 0.80
N THR A 44 18.15 10.50 -0.35
CA THR A 44 18.18 9.65 -1.54
C THR A 44 19.28 8.63 -1.29
N PRO A 45 18.94 7.35 -1.17
CA PRO A 45 19.96 6.35 -0.97
C PRO A 45 20.95 6.44 -2.11
N LYS A 46 22.25 6.30 -1.81
CA LYS A 46 23.26 6.24 -2.86
C LYS A 46 23.04 4.98 -3.68
N ALA A 47 22.85 5.14 -4.99
CA ALA A 47 22.79 3.99 -5.88
C ALA A 47 24.05 3.14 -5.69
N GLU A 48 23.88 1.87 -5.35
CA GLU A 48 24.98 0.91 -5.30
C GLU A 48 25.62 0.82 -6.70
N ARG A 49 26.92 0.97 -6.75
CA ARG A 49 27.65 0.94 -8.03
C ARG A 49 27.73 -0.45 -8.65
N ARG A 50 27.62 -1.51 -7.83
CA ARG A 50 27.73 -2.88 -8.29
C ARG A 50 26.38 -3.42 -8.74
N GLN A 51 26.32 -3.90 -9.96
CA GLN A 51 25.13 -4.50 -10.55
C GLN A 51 25.34 -6.00 -10.80
N TYR A 52 24.29 -6.76 -10.63
CA TYR A 52 24.20 -8.19 -10.90
C TYR A 52 23.04 -8.44 -11.85
N VAL A 53 23.31 -8.48 -13.15
CA VAL A 53 22.30 -8.75 -14.18
C VAL A 53 22.00 -10.24 -14.16
N ILE A 54 20.76 -10.62 -13.85
CA ILE A 54 20.42 -12.03 -13.59
C ILE A 54 20.76 -12.96 -14.76
N THR A 55 20.63 -12.51 -16.00
CA THR A 55 20.96 -13.29 -17.20
C THR A 55 22.45 -13.59 -17.35
N GLU A 56 23.33 -12.75 -16.80
CA GLU A 56 24.78 -13.01 -16.74
C GLU A 56 25.14 -14.06 -15.70
N HIS A 57 24.17 -14.47 -14.88
CA HIS A 57 24.29 -15.48 -13.83
C HIS A 57 23.43 -16.73 -14.10
N GLY A 58 23.08 -16.99 -15.37
CA GLY A 58 22.41 -18.22 -15.79
C GLY A 58 20.91 -18.25 -15.67
N VAL A 59 20.27 -17.13 -15.24
CA VAL A 59 18.80 -17.00 -15.28
C VAL A 59 18.37 -16.77 -16.72
N ARG A 60 17.41 -17.55 -17.19
CA ARG A 60 16.94 -17.49 -18.57
C ARG A 60 15.70 -16.59 -18.70
N GLN A 61 15.59 -15.91 -19.84
CA GLN A 61 14.40 -15.17 -20.22
C GLN A 61 13.30 -16.15 -20.67
N ASP A 62 12.67 -16.79 -19.68
CA ASP A 62 11.66 -17.82 -19.92
C ASP A 62 10.59 -17.76 -18.81
N SER A 63 9.37 -17.46 -19.20
CA SER A 63 8.22 -17.35 -18.29
C SER A 63 7.56 -18.69 -17.94
N THR A 64 8.03 -19.80 -18.51
CA THR A 64 7.48 -21.14 -18.29
C THR A 64 8.31 -21.96 -17.30
N ILE A 65 9.52 -21.50 -16.98
CA ILE A 65 10.44 -22.19 -16.08
C ILE A 65 10.52 -21.44 -14.76
N LEU A 66 10.25 -22.14 -13.67
CA LEU A 66 10.45 -21.60 -12.33
C LEU A 66 11.97 -21.43 -12.05
N GLN A 67 12.39 -20.22 -11.76
CA GLN A 67 13.81 -19.86 -11.59
C GLN A 67 14.09 -19.22 -10.22
N THR A 68 13.30 -19.53 -9.21
CA THR A 68 13.42 -18.97 -7.85
C THR A 68 14.83 -19.20 -7.30
N ALA A 69 15.32 -20.42 -7.35
CA ALA A 69 16.63 -20.78 -6.81
C ALA A 69 17.79 -20.04 -7.53
N GLN A 70 17.71 -19.92 -8.85
CA GLN A 70 18.72 -19.24 -9.65
C GLN A 70 18.75 -17.74 -9.35
N ILE A 71 17.57 -17.07 -9.28
CA ILE A 71 17.48 -15.65 -8.95
C ILE A 71 17.91 -15.42 -7.50
N GLN A 72 17.52 -16.30 -6.56
CA GLN A 72 17.95 -16.21 -5.17
C GLN A 72 19.48 -16.34 -5.04
N ALA A 73 20.10 -17.22 -5.81
CA ALA A 73 21.56 -17.37 -5.81
C ALA A 73 22.29 -16.08 -6.25
N VAL A 74 21.69 -15.29 -7.16
CA VAL A 74 22.25 -13.98 -7.55
C VAL A 74 22.16 -12.98 -6.39
N ILE A 75 21.01 -12.97 -5.68
CA ILE A 75 20.83 -12.13 -4.49
C ILE A 75 21.85 -12.50 -3.42
N ASP A 76 22.02 -13.80 -3.16
CA ASP A 76 22.94 -14.32 -2.16
C ASP A 76 24.41 -14.00 -2.50
N LYS A 77 24.77 -14.11 -3.77
CA LYS A 77 26.10 -13.71 -4.29
C LYS A 77 26.37 -12.23 -4.07
N ALA A 78 25.39 -11.38 -4.38
CA ALA A 78 25.50 -9.94 -4.17
C ALA A 78 25.66 -9.61 -2.68
N ALA A 79 24.87 -10.22 -1.81
CA ALA A 79 24.94 -10.04 -0.37
C ALA A 79 26.30 -10.48 0.19
N ALA A 80 26.82 -11.64 -0.22
CA ALA A 80 28.14 -12.15 0.19
C ALA A 80 29.29 -11.24 -0.26
N ALA A 81 29.10 -10.49 -1.35
CA ALA A 81 30.07 -9.53 -1.86
C ALA A 81 29.94 -8.11 -1.25
N GLY A 82 29.11 -7.96 -0.21
CA GLY A 82 28.90 -6.69 0.50
C GLY A 82 27.77 -5.82 -0.06
N GLY A 83 26.90 -6.38 -0.90
CA GLY A 83 25.72 -5.72 -1.45
C GLY A 83 25.81 -5.48 -2.96
N GLY A 84 24.72 -4.92 -3.50
CA GLY A 84 24.60 -4.55 -4.91
C GLY A 84 23.15 -4.59 -5.41
N THR A 85 22.97 -4.11 -6.62
CA THR A 85 21.67 -4.08 -7.28
C THR A 85 21.48 -5.29 -8.17
N ILE A 86 20.45 -6.08 -7.89
CA ILE A 86 20.00 -7.18 -8.73
C ILE A 86 19.19 -6.57 -9.87
N VAL A 87 19.66 -6.74 -11.09
CA VAL A 87 19.04 -6.17 -12.28
C VAL A 87 18.29 -7.25 -13.04
N ILE A 88 16.99 -7.04 -13.23
CA ILE A 88 16.17 -7.87 -14.09
C ILE A 88 16.02 -7.14 -15.43
N PRO A 89 16.65 -7.64 -16.51
CA PRO A 89 16.58 -7.02 -17.84
C PRO A 89 15.23 -7.30 -18.49
N ALA A 90 14.95 -6.62 -19.62
CA ALA A 90 13.73 -6.83 -20.39
C ALA A 90 13.46 -8.31 -20.64
N GLY A 91 12.20 -8.74 -20.47
CA GLY A 91 11.76 -10.12 -20.55
C GLY A 91 10.89 -10.53 -19.37
N THR A 92 10.36 -11.75 -19.39
CA THR A 92 9.52 -12.28 -18.29
C THR A 92 10.23 -13.45 -17.62
N TYR A 93 10.30 -13.38 -16.29
CA TYR A 93 10.99 -14.34 -15.43
C TYR A 93 10.04 -14.84 -14.34
N LEU A 94 9.83 -16.17 -14.28
CA LEU A 94 8.92 -16.80 -13.33
C LEU A 94 9.66 -17.14 -12.03
N SER A 95 9.08 -16.76 -10.89
CA SER A 95 9.66 -17.02 -9.58
C SER A 95 8.60 -17.26 -8.51
N GLY A 96 8.95 -18.02 -7.49
CA GLY A 96 8.33 -18.01 -6.17
C GLY A 96 8.95 -16.94 -5.27
N SER A 97 8.96 -17.19 -3.94
CA SER A 97 9.47 -16.21 -2.96
C SER A 97 10.96 -15.91 -3.12
N LEU A 98 11.29 -14.63 -3.24
CA LEU A 98 12.66 -14.10 -3.21
C LEU A 98 12.91 -13.32 -1.92
N PHE A 99 14.08 -13.51 -1.32
CA PHE A 99 14.48 -12.89 -0.06
C PHE A 99 15.71 -12.02 -0.27
N PHE A 100 15.51 -10.71 -0.24
CA PHE A 100 16.56 -9.73 -0.27
C PHE A 100 17.29 -9.66 1.08
N LYS A 101 18.54 -9.27 1.06
CA LYS A 101 19.41 -9.19 2.23
C LYS A 101 19.94 -7.77 2.42
N PRO A 102 20.45 -7.40 3.60
CA PRO A 102 21.04 -6.08 3.81
C PRO A 102 22.05 -5.71 2.73
N GLY A 103 21.91 -4.50 2.17
CA GLY A 103 22.76 -3.99 1.08
C GLY A 103 22.40 -4.51 -0.31
N THR A 104 21.38 -5.36 -0.47
CA THR A 104 20.91 -5.79 -1.80
C THR A 104 19.66 -5.04 -2.21
N HIS A 105 19.54 -4.70 -3.49
CA HIS A 105 18.46 -3.91 -4.07
C HIS A 105 17.93 -4.58 -5.33
N LEU A 106 16.71 -4.20 -5.77
CA LEU A 106 16.10 -4.70 -7.00
C LEU A 106 15.89 -3.58 -8.00
N HIS A 107 16.32 -3.81 -9.24
CA HIS A 107 16.05 -2.91 -10.35
C HIS A 107 15.40 -3.67 -11.51
N LEU A 108 14.20 -3.24 -11.88
CA LEU A 108 13.45 -3.80 -13.01
C LEU A 108 13.63 -2.87 -14.22
N GLN A 109 14.38 -3.29 -15.21
CA GLN A 109 14.53 -2.50 -16.43
C GLN A 109 13.19 -2.35 -17.17
N LYS A 110 13.07 -1.34 -18.00
CA LYS A 110 11.93 -1.18 -18.89
C LYS A 110 11.69 -2.43 -19.71
N GLY A 111 10.45 -2.94 -19.69
CA GLY A 111 10.09 -4.21 -20.35
C GLY A 111 10.41 -5.47 -19.55
N ALA A 112 11.00 -5.36 -18.37
CA ALA A 112 11.17 -6.48 -17.45
C ALA A 112 9.86 -6.82 -16.75
N THR A 113 9.59 -8.11 -16.58
CA THR A 113 8.50 -8.62 -15.72
C THR A 113 9.03 -9.73 -14.83
N LEU A 114 9.07 -9.49 -13.53
CA LEU A 114 9.20 -10.55 -12.55
C LEU A 114 7.80 -11.06 -12.23
N LYS A 115 7.50 -12.28 -12.66
CA LYS A 115 6.19 -12.89 -12.55
C LYS A 115 6.17 -13.93 -11.43
N GLY A 116 5.19 -13.83 -10.54
CA GLY A 116 4.96 -14.82 -9.50
C GLY A 116 4.44 -16.15 -10.07
N SER A 117 4.83 -17.24 -9.43
CA SER A 117 4.20 -18.54 -9.69
C SER A 117 2.71 -18.51 -9.30
N ASP A 118 1.90 -19.24 -10.00
CA ASP A 118 0.50 -19.48 -9.62
C ASP A 118 0.31 -20.79 -8.83
N ASP A 119 1.41 -21.42 -8.44
CA ASP A 119 1.43 -22.53 -7.52
C ASP A 119 1.92 -22.09 -6.13
N ILE A 120 1.08 -22.25 -5.12
CA ILE A 120 1.39 -21.82 -3.75
C ILE A 120 2.57 -22.58 -3.15
N SER A 121 2.88 -23.79 -3.60
CA SER A 121 4.01 -24.58 -3.14
C SER A 121 5.37 -23.97 -3.50
N ASP A 122 5.41 -23.02 -4.44
CA ASP A 122 6.61 -22.27 -4.81
C ASP A 122 6.91 -21.11 -3.87
N PHE A 123 6.03 -20.88 -2.89
CA PHE A 123 6.18 -19.83 -1.89
C PHE A 123 6.50 -20.42 -0.52
N ALA A 124 7.48 -19.82 0.16
CA ALA A 124 7.87 -20.25 1.50
C ALA A 124 6.76 -19.97 2.53
N LEU A 125 6.45 -20.95 3.36
CA LEU A 125 5.55 -20.79 4.51
C LEU A 125 6.40 -20.46 5.76
N LEU A 126 6.17 -19.29 6.37
CA LEU A 126 6.98 -18.80 7.49
C LEU A 126 6.16 -17.92 8.43
N GLU A 127 6.71 -17.64 9.62
CA GLU A 127 6.13 -16.67 10.54
C GLU A 127 6.24 -15.27 9.92
N THR A 128 5.10 -14.59 9.77
CA THR A 128 5.03 -13.27 9.17
C THR A 128 3.85 -12.48 9.73
N ARG A 129 3.81 -11.19 9.44
CA ARG A 129 2.74 -10.29 9.85
C ARG A 129 1.59 -10.31 8.85
N ILE A 130 0.37 -10.64 9.29
CA ILE A 130 -0.87 -10.62 8.49
C ILE A 130 -2.03 -10.13 9.36
N GLU A 131 -2.82 -9.20 8.84
CA GLU A 131 -4.05 -8.71 9.49
C GLU A 131 -3.84 -8.34 10.97
N GLY A 132 -2.78 -7.58 11.25
CA GLY A 132 -2.48 -7.10 12.59
C GLY A 132 -1.96 -8.16 13.57
N GLN A 133 -1.59 -9.34 13.11
CA GLN A 133 -1.11 -10.45 13.93
C GLN A 133 0.09 -11.14 13.29
N THR A 134 0.97 -11.72 14.10
CA THR A 134 2.04 -12.60 13.63
C THR A 134 1.50 -14.03 13.55
N CYS A 135 1.63 -14.66 12.39
CA CYS A 135 1.15 -16.03 12.17
C CYS A 135 1.94 -16.71 11.04
N LYS A 136 1.80 -18.02 10.93
CA LYS A 136 2.28 -18.75 9.75
C LYS A 136 1.49 -18.35 8.51
N TYR A 137 2.19 -17.85 7.50
CA TYR A 137 1.58 -17.45 6.23
C TYR A 137 2.60 -17.53 5.09
N PHE A 138 2.14 -17.54 3.85
CA PHE A 138 3.05 -17.56 2.72
C PHE A 138 3.78 -16.23 2.55
N ALA A 139 5.07 -16.33 2.27
CA ALA A 139 5.93 -15.18 1.95
C ALA A 139 5.44 -14.46 0.68
N ALA A 140 5.84 -13.22 0.51
CA ALA A 140 5.59 -12.45 -0.70
C ALA A 140 6.48 -12.95 -1.87
N LEU A 141 6.18 -12.49 -3.09
CA LEU A 141 7.09 -12.68 -4.22
C LEU A 141 8.45 -12.02 -3.94
N VAL A 142 8.43 -10.79 -3.43
CA VAL A 142 9.63 -10.04 -3.02
C VAL A 142 9.56 -9.75 -1.53
N ASN A 143 10.56 -10.18 -0.78
CA ASN A 143 10.65 -9.99 0.66
C ASN A 143 11.95 -9.30 1.03
N ALA A 144 11.90 -8.29 1.92
CA ALA A 144 13.06 -7.60 2.48
C ALA A 144 12.83 -7.35 3.98
N ASP A 145 13.44 -8.15 4.85
CA ASP A 145 13.40 -7.98 6.30
C ASP A 145 14.75 -7.46 6.81
N ARG A 146 14.72 -6.44 7.68
CA ARG A 146 15.92 -5.77 8.21
C ARG A 146 16.90 -5.32 7.12
N CYS A 147 16.36 -4.84 6.01
CA CYS A 147 17.10 -4.35 4.85
C CYS A 147 17.08 -2.83 4.81
N ASN A 148 17.75 -2.16 5.77
CA ASN A 148 17.85 -0.71 5.77
C ASN A 148 18.44 -0.20 4.44
N GLY A 149 17.81 0.83 3.87
CA GLY A 149 18.19 1.35 2.56
C GLY A 149 17.73 0.51 1.38
N PHE A 150 16.81 -0.44 1.55
CA PHE A 150 16.30 -1.26 0.44
C PHE A 150 15.65 -0.42 -0.66
N HIS A 151 16.02 -0.70 -1.90
CA HIS A 151 15.40 -0.08 -3.07
C HIS A 151 14.78 -1.12 -3.99
N LEU A 152 13.60 -0.78 -4.50
CA LEU A 152 13.00 -1.39 -5.69
C LEU A 152 12.73 -0.28 -6.68
N THR A 153 13.44 -0.27 -7.81
CA THR A 153 13.40 0.83 -8.78
C THR A 153 13.27 0.35 -10.22
N GLY A 154 13.01 1.27 -11.12
CA GLY A 154 12.98 1.01 -12.56
C GLY A 154 11.61 1.24 -13.19
N GLU A 155 11.46 0.83 -14.45
CA GLU A 155 10.23 0.99 -15.25
C GLU A 155 9.61 -0.38 -15.60
N GLY A 156 10.05 -1.45 -14.95
CA GLY A 156 9.52 -2.79 -15.15
C GLY A 156 8.33 -3.11 -14.27
N THR A 157 7.96 -4.38 -14.23
CA THR A 157 6.74 -4.87 -13.58
C THR A 157 7.03 -5.98 -12.58
N LEU A 158 6.43 -5.91 -11.39
CA LEU A 158 6.12 -7.08 -10.58
C LEU A 158 4.69 -7.53 -10.90
N ASP A 159 4.53 -8.76 -11.36
CA ASP A 159 3.23 -9.35 -11.68
C ASP A 159 2.96 -10.55 -10.77
N GLY A 160 1.96 -10.44 -9.93
CA GLY A 160 1.62 -11.48 -8.95
C GLY A 160 0.96 -12.72 -9.54
N ASN A 161 0.53 -12.66 -10.83
CA ASN A 161 -0.12 -13.79 -11.52
C ASN A 161 -1.33 -14.37 -10.75
N GLY A 162 -2.12 -13.50 -10.12
CA GLY A 162 -3.10 -13.83 -9.09
C GLY A 162 -4.34 -14.62 -9.51
N LEU A 163 -4.61 -14.79 -10.81
CA LEU A 163 -5.89 -15.31 -11.30
C LEU A 163 -6.29 -16.68 -10.72
N ARG A 164 -5.34 -17.61 -10.59
CA ARG A 164 -5.60 -18.95 -10.03
C ARG A 164 -5.96 -18.85 -8.55
N TYR A 165 -5.26 -18.00 -7.79
CA TYR A 165 -5.52 -17.73 -6.37
C TYR A 165 -6.89 -17.08 -6.14
N TRP A 166 -7.28 -16.11 -6.98
CA TRP A 166 -8.58 -15.45 -6.86
C TRP A 166 -9.73 -16.41 -7.14
N LYS A 167 -9.57 -17.28 -8.16
CA LYS A 167 -10.57 -18.33 -8.44
C LYS A 167 -10.71 -19.31 -7.28
N ALA A 168 -9.60 -19.76 -6.69
CA ALA A 168 -9.59 -20.65 -5.54
C ALA A 168 -10.29 -20.02 -4.32
N PHE A 169 -9.96 -18.76 -4.00
CA PHE A 169 -10.58 -18.02 -2.90
C PHE A 169 -12.11 -17.89 -3.09
N TRP A 170 -12.56 -17.45 -4.26
CA TRP A 170 -13.99 -17.28 -4.51
C TRP A 170 -14.74 -18.60 -4.55
N LEU A 171 -14.11 -19.66 -5.06
CA LEU A 171 -14.67 -20.98 -5.04
C LEU A 171 -14.86 -21.48 -3.61
N ARG A 172 -13.83 -21.35 -2.76
CA ARG A 172 -13.92 -21.74 -1.35
C ARG A 172 -14.98 -20.94 -0.62
N ARG A 173 -15.02 -19.63 -0.83
CA ARG A 173 -15.99 -18.73 -0.20
C ARG A 173 -17.43 -18.99 -0.64
N LYS A 174 -17.64 -19.52 -1.84
CA LYS A 174 -18.96 -19.97 -2.32
C LYS A 174 -19.51 -21.12 -1.46
N PHE A 175 -18.66 -22.03 -1.01
CA PHE A 175 -19.06 -23.17 -0.17
C PHE A 175 -18.93 -22.89 1.32
N ASN A 176 -18.09 -21.98 1.71
CA ASN A 176 -17.93 -21.50 3.10
C ASN A 176 -17.90 -19.97 3.11
N PRO A 177 -19.04 -19.28 3.28
CA PRO A 177 -19.10 -17.82 3.32
C PRO A 177 -18.26 -17.18 4.44
N ALA A 178 -17.97 -17.94 5.51
CA ALA A 178 -17.10 -17.51 6.60
C ALA A 178 -15.59 -17.65 6.30
N CYS A 179 -15.22 -18.14 5.12
CA CYS A 179 -13.83 -18.30 4.71
C CYS A 179 -13.06 -16.97 4.81
N THR A 180 -11.98 -16.98 5.56
CA THR A 180 -11.08 -15.86 5.78
C THR A 180 -9.86 -15.90 4.83
N ASN A 181 -9.05 -14.86 4.85
CA ASN A 181 -7.77 -14.87 4.15
C ASN A 181 -6.75 -15.85 4.75
N LYS A 182 -6.96 -16.29 5.99
CA LYS A 182 -6.13 -17.29 6.66
C LYS A 182 -6.56 -18.73 6.32
N ASP A 183 -7.82 -18.93 5.92
CA ASP A 183 -8.33 -20.22 5.46
C ASP A 183 -7.93 -20.50 4.01
N GLU A 184 -7.89 -19.48 3.15
CA GLU A 184 -7.42 -19.56 1.76
C GLU A 184 -6.27 -18.58 1.58
N MET A 185 -5.08 -18.99 2.02
CA MET A 185 -3.87 -18.18 2.01
C MET A 185 -3.36 -17.92 0.59
N ARG A 186 -2.86 -16.70 0.36
CA ARG A 186 -2.36 -16.23 -0.93
C ARG A 186 -1.13 -15.36 -0.69
N PRO A 187 -0.06 -15.45 -1.51
CA PRO A 187 1.12 -14.63 -1.31
C PRO A 187 0.83 -13.15 -1.58
N ARG A 188 1.48 -12.26 -0.84
CA ARG A 188 1.59 -10.83 -1.15
C ARG A 188 2.55 -10.63 -2.33
N LEU A 189 2.52 -9.46 -2.96
CA LEU A 189 3.48 -9.16 -4.03
C LEU A 189 4.81 -8.65 -3.49
N LEU A 190 4.76 -7.65 -2.61
CA LEU A 190 5.95 -7.08 -1.96
C LEU A 190 5.73 -7.00 -0.44
N TYR A 191 6.69 -7.49 0.33
CA TYR A 191 6.72 -7.34 1.78
C TYR A 191 8.07 -6.80 2.24
N VAL A 192 8.05 -5.66 2.92
CA VAL A 192 9.23 -5.06 3.53
C VAL A 192 8.96 -4.88 5.02
N SER A 193 9.87 -5.36 5.86
CA SER A 193 9.69 -5.28 7.32
C SER A 193 10.95 -4.85 8.04
N ASN A 194 10.77 -4.20 9.21
CA ASN A 194 11.85 -3.80 10.11
C ASN A 194 13.00 -3.04 9.40
N SER A 195 12.66 -2.19 8.43
CA SER A 195 13.62 -1.57 7.53
C SER A 195 13.43 -0.06 7.47
N ASP A 196 14.51 0.68 7.62
CA ASP A 196 14.55 2.13 7.51
C ASP A 196 15.11 2.58 6.14
N ASP A 197 14.76 3.80 5.70
CA ASP A 197 15.22 4.41 4.43
C ASP A 197 14.85 3.61 3.16
N VAL A 198 13.63 3.10 3.10
CA VAL A 198 13.13 2.29 1.98
C VAL A 198 12.63 3.17 0.83
N LEU A 199 12.99 2.80 -0.41
CA LEU A 199 12.52 3.47 -1.63
C LEU A 199 11.92 2.48 -2.62
N ILE A 200 10.67 2.71 -3.02
CA ILE A 200 10.04 2.00 -4.14
C ILE A 200 9.66 3.05 -5.19
N GLU A 201 10.23 2.98 -6.39
CA GLU A 201 10.11 4.05 -7.38
C GLU A 201 9.94 3.54 -8.81
N GLY A 202 8.93 4.08 -9.51
CA GLY A 202 8.76 3.99 -10.96
C GLY A 202 8.19 2.68 -11.50
N VAL A 203 8.08 1.66 -10.68
CA VAL A 203 7.66 0.31 -11.10
C VAL A 203 6.15 0.14 -11.18
N SER A 204 5.72 -0.82 -12.00
CA SER A 204 4.34 -1.30 -12.04
C SER A 204 4.18 -2.54 -11.15
N LEU A 205 3.15 -2.53 -10.30
CA LEU A 205 2.79 -3.62 -9.40
C LEU A 205 1.38 -4.08 -9.75
N ARG A 206 1.22 -5.31 -10.21
CA ARG A 206 -0.08 -5.74 -10.70
C ARG A 206 -0.42 -7.19 -10.40
N ASN A 207 -1.70 -7.49 -10.47
CA ASN A 207 -2.24 -8.85 -10.33
C ASN A 207 -1.79 -9.55 -9.05
N SER A 208 -1.64 -8.83 -7.94
CA SER A 208 -1.28 -9.47 -6.67
C SER A 208 -2.32 -10.52 -6.28
N PRO A 209 -1.92 -11.70 -5.80
CA PRO A 209 -2.85 -12.68 -5.27
C PRO A 209 -3.60 -12.21 -4.02
N PHE A 210 -2.95 -11.36 -3.22
CA PHE A 210 -3.42 -10.79 -1.96
C PHE A 210 -2.96 -9.32 -1.86
N TRP A 211 -2.69 -8.75 -0.69
CA TRP A 211 -2.15 -7.40 -0.50
C TRP A 211 -0.97 -7.14 -1.45
N THR A 212 -1.02 -6.01 -2.14
CA THR A 212 -0.01 -5.74 -3.17
C THR A 212 1.31 -5.34 -2.53
N THR A 213 1.32 -4.34 -1.66
CA THR A 213 2.52 -3.99 -0.90
C THR A 213 2.21 -3.91 0.59
N HIS A 214 3.05 -4.50 1.41
CA HIS A 214 2.91 -4.47 2.85
C HIS A 214 4.23 -4.04 3.49
N PHE A 215 4.18 -2.93 4.21
CA PHE A 215 5.31 -2.38 4.95
C PHE A 215 5.04 -2.53 6.44
N TYR A 216 5.91 -3.23 7.16
CA TYR A 216 5.74 -3.47 8.58
C TYR A 216 6.93 -2.93 9.37
N LYS A 217 6.66 -2.02 10.34
CA LYS A 217 7.69 -1.37 11.16
C LYS A 217 8.80 -0.73 10.32
N CYS A 218 8.42 -0.03 9.25
CA CYS A 218 9.33 0.73 8.41
C CYS A 218 9.32 2.21 8.78
N LYS A 219 10.50 2.88 8.67
CA LYS A 219 10.64 4.32 8.84
C LYS A 219 11.32 4.94 7.62
N TRP A 220 10.98 6.18 7.32
CA TRP A 220 11.53 6.90 6.15
C TRP A 220 11.24 6.16 4.85
N LEU A 221 9.97 5.75 4.70
CA LEU A 221 9.48 5.04 3.53
C LEU A 221 9.06 6.02 2.44
N ARG A 222 9.48 5.76 1.21
CA ARG A 222 9.13 6.55 0.02
C ARG A 222 8.58 5.66 -1.07
N LEU A 223 7.34 5.94 -1.47
CA LEU A 223 6.66 5.30 -2.59
C LEU A 223 6.42 6.38 -3.65
N LYS A 224 7.04 6.24 -4.83
CA LYS A 224 7.06 7.34 -5.79
C LYS A 224 6.80 6.87 -7.21
N GLY A 225 5.82 7.48 -7.87
CA GLY A 225 5.53 7.22 -9.28
C GLY A 225 5.12 5.78 -9.60
N LEU A 226 4.48 5.08 -8.66
CA LEU A 226 4.06 3.69 -8.81
C LEU A 226 2.75 3.58 -9.60
N GLN A 227 2.62 2.47 -10.34
CA GLN A 227 1.37 2.06 -10.98
C GLN A 227 0.89 0.78 -10.33
N ILE A 228 -0.13 0.86 -9.45
CA ILE A 228 -0.61 -0.31 -8.69
C ILE A 228 -2.02 -0.66 -9.15
N THR A 229 -2.20 -1.87 -9.69
CA THR A 229 -3.48 -2.27 -10.27
C THR A 229 -3.84 -3.71 -10.00
N SER A 230 -5.14 -3.96 -9.79
CA SER A 230 -5.72 -5.29 -9.79
C SER A 230 -7.05 -5.32 -10.54
N PRO A 231 -7.39 -6.41 -11.27
CA PRO A 231 -8.55 -6.44 -12.11
C PRO A 231 -9.85 -6.69 -11.34
N ARG A 232 -10.95 -6.13 -11.85
CA ARG A 232 -12.32 -6.44 -11.42
C ARG A 232 -12.96 -7.54 -12.27
N ARG A 233 -12.48 -7.77 -13.48
CA ARG A 233 -12.97 -8.74 -14.45
C ARG A 233 -11.82 -9.45 -15.13
N PRO A 234 -11.99 -10.70 -15.57
CA PRO A 234 -13.19 -11.55 -15.46
C PRO A 234 -13.44 -12.05 -14.04
N VAL A 235 -12.44 -12.05 -13.15
CA VAL A 235 -12.53 -12.43 -11.73
C VAL A 235 -12.04 -11.24 -10.91
N ALA A 236 -12.86 -10.78 -9.96
CA ALA A 236 -12.45 -9.74 -9.04
C ALA A 236 -11.31 -10.25 -8.15
N ALA A 237 -10.22 -9.49 -8.09
CA ALA A 237 -9.07 -9.82 -7.25
C ALA A 237 -9.37 -9.49 -5.78
N PRO A 238 -9.56 -10.48 -4.88
CA PRO A 238 -10.00 -10.21 -3.51
C PRO A 238 -8.85 -9.75 -2.63
N SER A 239 -9.11 -8.77 -1.74
CA SER A 239 -8.16 -8.27 -0.74
C SER A 239 -6.81 -7.85 -1.37
N THR A 240 -6.88 -7.05 -2.44
CA THR A 240 -5.69 -6.60 -3.17
C THR A 240 -5.39 -5.13 -2.86
N ASP A 241 -5.37 -4.79 -1.57
CA ASP A 241 -4.98 -3.47 -1.09
C ASP A 241 -3.68 -3.03 -1.79
N ALA A 242 -3.59 -1.76 -2.21
CA ALA A 242 -2.41 -1.32 -2.95
C ALA A 242 -1.22 -1.10 -2.02
N VAL A 243 -1.43 -0.40 -0.90
CA VAL A 243 -0.39 -0.08 0.09
C VAL A 243 -0.92 -0.30 1.49
N ASP A 244 -0.39 -1.30 2.18
CA ASP A 244 -0.62 -1.52 3.60
C ASP A 244 0.55 -0.99 4.41
N LEU A 245 0.29 0.00 5.26
CA LEU A 245 1.24 0.53 6.23
C LEU A 245 0.92 -0.04 7.61
N ASP A 246 1.80 -0.85 8.16
CA ASP A 246 1.62 -1.54 9.45
C ASP A 246 2.69 -1.07 10.44
N ALA A 247 2.32 -0.16 11.34
CA ALA A 247 3.22 0.47 12.32
C ALA A 247 4.41 1.22 11.66
N CYS A 248 4.14 2.01 10.62
CA CYS A 248 5.15 2.75 9.86
C CYS A 248 5.21 4.22 10.27
N ARG A 249 6.40 4.85 10.11
CA ARG A 249 6.59 6.28 10.43
C ARG A 249 7.38 6.99 9.34
N TYR A 250 7.05 8.27 9.12
CA TYR A 250 7.69 9.11 8.10
C TYR A 250 7.55 8.52 6.71
N VAL A 251 6.30 8.37 6.27
CA VAL A 251 5.95 7.76 5.00
C VAL A 251 5.56 8.83 3.98
N HIS A 252 6.20 8.83 2.83
CA HIS A 252 5.89 9.73 1.73
C HIS A 252 5.44 8.92 0.49
N ILE A 253 4.20 9.10 0.08
CA ILE A 253 3.61 8.50 -1.12
C ILE A 253 3.32 9.63 -2.10
N SER A 254 3.94 9.61 -3.27
CA SER A 254 3.80 10.70 -4.22
C SER A 254 3.75 10.26 -5.68
N GLY A 255 2.87 10.92 -6.47
CA GLY A 255 2.74 10.70 -7.90
C GLY A 255 2.34 9.28 -8.30
N CYS A 256 1.68 8.54 -7.41
CA CYS A 256 1.26 7.17 -7.64
C CYS A 256 -0.15 7.09 -8.25
N TYR A 257 -0.38 6.08 -9.08
CA TYR A 257 -1.70 5.67 -9.52
C TYR A 257 -2.08 4.35 -8.87
N MET A 258 -3.26 4.28 -8.25
CA MET A 258 -3.76 3.09 -7.57
C MET A 258 -5.20 2.81 -8.04
N SER A 259 -5.42 1.61 -8.58
CA SER A 259 -6.76 1.12 -8.92
C SER A 259 -6.84 -0.37 -8.64
N VAL A 260 -7.42 -0.72 -7.50
CA VAL A 260 -7.37 -2.05 -6.92
C VAL A 260 -8.75 -2.48 -6.41
N ASN A 261 -8.89 -3.75 -6.10
CA ASN A 261 -10.18 -4.32 -5.71
C ASN A 261 -10.30 -4.51 -4.20
N ASP A 262 -9.65 -3.64 -3.45
CA ASP A 262 -9.82 -3.40 -2.02
C ASP A 262 -9.36 -1.96 -1.70
N ASP A 263 -8.85 -1.65 -0.50
CA ASP A 263 -8.43 -0.31 -0.13
C ASP A 263 -7.14 0.11 -0.90
N ALA A 264 -7.03 1.37 -1.33
CA ALA A 264 -5.81 1.84 -2.00
C ALA A 264 -4.69 2.05 -0.99
N ILE A 265 -4.91 2.82 0.07
CA ILE A 265 -3.94 2.96 1.17
C ILE A 265 -4.65 2.57 2.47
N ALA A 266 -4.13 1.54 3.13
CA ALA A 266 -4.65 1.03 4.38
C ALA A 266 -3.63 1.18 5.51
N LEU A 267 -4.03 1.88 6.57
CA LEU A 267 -3.25 2.03 7.79
C LEU A 267 -3.60 0.88 8.72
N LYS A 268 -2.61 0.04 9.02
CA LYS A 268 -2.71 -1.12 9.90
C LYS A 268 -1.93 -0.84 11.20
N GLY A 269 -1.69 -1.79 12.06
CA GLY A 269 -0.88 -1.58 13.28
C GLY A 269 -1.17 -2.55 14.40
N GLY A 270 -2.21 -3.37 14.24
CA GLY A 270 -2.57 -4.38 15.25
C GLY A 270 -4.06 -4.54 15.41
N LYS A 271 -4.47 -5.68 15.95
CA LYS A 271 -5.87 -6.06 16.17
C LYS A 271 -6.01 -6.91 17.43
N GLY A 272 -7.18 -6.82 18.02
CA GLY A 272 -7.59 -7.62 19.17
C GLY A 272 -7.58 -6.85 20.50
N PRO A 273 -8.14 -7.44 21.56
CA PRO A 273 -8.42 -6.73 22.80
C PRO A 273 -7.17 -6.19 23.51
N TYR A 274 -6.01 -6.80 23.30
CA TYR A 274 -4.71 -6.39 23.86
C TYR A 274 -3.80 -5.73 22.83
N ALA A 275 -4.36 -5.26 21.71
CA ALA A 275 -3.56 -4.71 20.62
C ALA A 275 -2.78 -3.45 21.00
N ASP A 276 -3.29 -2.66 21.93
CA ASP A 276 -2.68 -1.43 22.49
C ASP A 276 -1.44 -1.70 23.35
N THR A 277 -1.28 -2.90 23.88
CA THR A 277 -0.17 -3.29 24.76
C THR A 277 0.81 -4.27 24.13
N ALA A 278 0.45 -4.85 23.01
CA ALA A 278 1.29 -5.83 22.31
C ALA A 278 2.51 -5.16 21.64
N PRO A 279 3.76 -5.57 21.94
CA PRO A 279 4.97 -4.88 21.47
C PRO A 279 5.20 -4.99 19.95
N GLU A 280 4.58 -5.97 19.29
CA GLU A 280 4.59 -6.11 17.85
C GLU A 280 3.70 -5.10 17.12
N ASN A 281 2.77 -4.47 17.84
CA ASN A 281 1.85 -3.48 17.31
C ASN A 281 2.41 -2.05 17.44
N GLY A 282 1.80 -1.10 16.73
CA GLY A 282 2.20 0.28 16.82
C GLY A 282 1.42 1.22 15.90
N PRO A 283 1.66 2.53 16.07
CA PRO A 283 0.98 3.54 15.27
C PRO A 283 1.55 3.66 13.86
N ASN A 284 0.72 4.13 12.93
CA ASN A 284 1.18 4.81 11.72
C ASN A 284 1.23 6.31 11.99
N GLU A 285 2.38 6.93 11.76
CA GLU A 285 2.58 8.34 12.08
C GLU A 285 3.37 9.08 11.01
N PHE A 286 3.02 10.35 10.79
CA PHE A 286 3.69 11.21 9.83
C PHE A 286 3.65 10.62 8.42
N VAL A 287 2.43 10.47 7.90
CA VAL A 287 2.18 9.98 6.54
C VAL A 287 1.76 11.15 5.66
N LEU A 288 2.49 11.37 4.57
CA LEU A 288 2.18 12.34 3.54
C LEU A 288 1.86 11.63 2.23
N ILE A 289 0.67 11.87 1.73
CA ILE A 289 0.17 11.37 0.44
C ILE A 289 -0.06 12.60 -0.43
N GLU A 290 0.62 12.71 -1.57
CA GLU A 290 0.44 13.89 -2.42
C GLU A 290 0.54 13.58 -3.91
N ASN A 291 -0.19 14.36 -4.72
CA ASN A 291 -0.17 14.24 -6.18
C ASN A 291 -0.46 12.81 -6.66
N CYS A 292 -1.28 12.06 -5.94
CA CYS A 292 -1.69 10.71 -6.29
C CYS A 292 -3.04 10.71 -7.01
N ARG A 293 -3.24 9.70 -7.83
CA ARG A 293 -4.51 9.44 -8.49
C ARG A 293 -5.06 8.09 -8.08
N PHE A 294 -6.30 8.11 -7.61
CA PHE A 294 -7.02 6.91 -7.20
C PHE A 294 -8.11 6.61 -8.21
N GLY A 295 -8.01 5.46 -8.88
CA GLY A 295 -9.09 4.89 -9.66
C GLY A 295 -10.05 4.12 -8.77
N PHE A 296 -10.71 3.10 -9.32
CA PHE A 296 -11.58 2.26 -8.51
C PHE A 296 -10.81 1.60 -7.35
N CYS A 297 -11.35 1.73 -6.13
CA CYS A 297 -10.93 1.01 -4.93
C CYS A 297 -12.08 1.04 -3.90
N HIS A 298 -11.97 0.25 -2.83
CA HIS A 298 -12.97 0.32 -1.77
C HIS A 298 -12.83 1.64 -1.00
N SER A 299 -11.63 2.07 -0.70
CA SER A 299 -11.38 3.39 -0.15
C SER A 299 -10.05 3.94 -0.64
N ALA A 300 -9.97 5.26 -0.87
CA ALA A 300 -8.71 5.90 -1.22
C ALA A 300 -7.73 5.88 -0.04
N LEU A 301 -8.25 6.21 1.17
CA LEU A 301 -7.51 6.14 2.43
C LEU A 301 -8.38 5.45 3.50
N THR A 302 -7.83 4.44 4.15
CA THR A 302 -8.50 3.70 5.22
C THR A 302 -7.64 3.67 6.48
N ALA A 303 -8.22 3.97 7.64
CA ALA A 303 -7.68 3.61 8.93
C ALA A 303 -8.39 2.33 9.41
N GLY A 304 -7.62 1.24 9.50
CA GLY A 304 -8.18 -0.05 9.91
C GLY A 304 -8.31 -1.09 8.78
N SER A 305 -9.01 -2.19 9.06
CA SER A 305 -9.62 -2.47 10.37
C SER A 305 -8.59 -2.78 11.47
N GLU A 306 -7.45 -3.35 11.15
CA GLU A 306 -6.40 -3.77 12.09
C GLU A 306 -5.42 -2.60 12.37
N CYS A 307 -5.91 -1.51 12.94
CA CYS A 307 -5.11 -0.31 13.20
C CYS A 307 -5.32 0.17 14.63
N VAL A 308 -4.30 0.07 15.46
CA VAL A 308 -4.36 0.56 16.86
C VAL A 308 -4.24 2.07 16.94
N ALA A 309 -3.44 2.70 16.07
CA ALA A 309 -3.34 4.15 16.01
C ALA A 309 -2.88 4.65 14.64
N ALA A 310 -3.45 5.78 14.21
CA ALA A 310 -3.02 6.53 13.06
C ALA A 310 -3.03 8.03 13.40
N ARG A 311 -1.87 8.71 13.25
CA ARG A 311 -1.70 10.09 13.69
C ARG A 311 -0.89 10.90 12.69
N ASN A 312 -1.26 12.18 12.53
CA ASN A 312 -0.54 13.10 11.65
C ASN A 312 -0.50 12.58 10.20
N ILE A 313 -1.68 12.37 9.64
CA ILE A 313 -1.89 11.85 8.29
C ILE A 313 -2.32 13.02 7.39
N VAL A 314 -1.59 13.27 6.33
CA VAL A 314 -1.90 14.33 5.36
C VAL A 314 -2.04 13.72 3.97
N MET A 315 -3.18 13.95 3.33
CA MET A 315 -3.43 13.63 1.92
C MET A 315 -3.77 14.93 1.20
N ARG A 316 -2.99 15.30 0.18
CA ARG A 316 -3.21 16.56 -0.51
C ARG A 316 -2.96 16.50 -2.01
N ASP A 317 -3.58 17.43 -2.73
CA ASP A 317 -3.40 17.58 -4.18
C ASP A 317 -3.61 16.25 -4.92
N CYS A 318 -4.62 15.48 -4.53
CA CYS A 318 -4.92 14.16 -5.08
C CYS A 318 -6.21 14.16 -5.89
N THR A 319 -6.32 13.24 -6.84
CA THR A 319 -7.53 13.04 -7.62
C THR A 319 -8.14 11.67 -7.36
N VAL A 320 -9.46 11.61 -7.27
CA VAL A 320 -10.24 10.38 -7.09
C VAL A 320 -11.20 10.17 -8.25
N ASP A 321 -11.24 8.93 -8.79
CA ASP A 321 -12.07 8.55 -9.91
C ASP A 321 -12.76 7.22 -9.64
N GLY A 322 -13.80 7.28 -8.80
CA GLY A 322 -14.70 6.19 -8.49
C GLY A 322 -14.34 5.25 -7.34
N PRO A 323 -13.53 5.63 -6.32
CA PRO A 323 -13.51 4.86 -5.07
C PRO A 323 -14.90 4.85 -4.43
N TRP A 324 -15.21 3.78 -3.69
CA TRP A 324 -16.46 3.78 -2.93
C TRP A 324 -16.42 4.81 -1.81
N VAL A 325 -15.26 4.97 -1.17
CA VAL A 325 -15.07 5.92 -0.06
C VAL A 325 -13.77 6.69 -0.26
N LEU A 326 -13.78 8.01 0.04
CA LEU A 326 -12.55 8.79 0.07
C LEU A 326 -11.74 8.51 1.36
N LEU A 327 -12.33 8.75 2.53
CA LEU A 327 -11.73 8.45 3.83
C LEU A 327 -12.62 7.50 4.63
N ARG A 328 -12.09 6.33 4.99
CA ARG A 328 -12.79 5.33 5.80
C ARG A 328 -12.10 5.10 7.13
N LEU A 329 -12.87 5.16 8.20
CA LEU A 329 -12.45 4.78 9.55
C LEU A 329 -13.24 3.53 9.98
N LYS A 330 -12.54 2.42 10.13
CA LYS A 330 -13.12 1.13 10.54
C LYS A 330 -12.94 0.98 12.04
N MET A 331 -14.02 1.23 12.80
CA MET A 331 -14.00 1.21 14.27
C MET A 331 -14.32 -0.20 14.80
N ARG A 332 -13.33 -0.88 15.34
CA ARG A 332 -13.48 -2.26 15.84
C ARG A 332 -13.89 -2.29 17.30
N PRO A 333 -14.88 -3.14 17.68
CA PRO A 333 -15.27 -3.30 19.08
C PRO A 333 -14.24 -4.05 19.93
N ASP A 334 -13.36 -4.84 19.30
CA ASP A 334 -12.35 -5.67 19.97
C ASP A 334 -10.95 -5.05 19.99
N THR A 335 -10.78 -3.82 19.52
CA THR A 335 -9.45 -3.21 19.37
C THR A 335 -9.49 -1.78 19.84
N PRO A 336 -8.70 -1.38 20.85
CA PRO A 336 -8.52 0.03 21.18
C PRO A 336 -7.88 0.77 20.00
N GLN A 337 -8.53 1.85 19.52
CA GLN A 337 -8.11 2.57 18.33
C GLN A 337 -8.03 4.07 18.59
N ILE A 338 -6.99 4.73 18.07
CA ILE A 338 -6.84 6.19 18.13
C ILE A 338 -6.52 6.70 16.73
N TYR A 339 -7.46 7.44 16.13
CA TYR A 339 -7.31 8.12 14.85
C TYR A 339 -7.36 9.62 15.05
N GLU A 340 -6.24 10.32 14.85
CA GLU A 340 -6.18 11.74 15.14
C GLU A 340 -5.29 12.52 14.17
N HIS A 341 -5.65 13.80 13.94
CA HIS A 341 -4.95 14.71 13.05
C HIS A 341 -4.85 14.16 11.61
N PHE A 342 -6.00 13.96 10.98
CA PHE A 342 -6.09 13.71 9.54
C PHE A 342 -6.44 15.01 8.81
N LEU A 343 -5.68 15.33 7.79
CA LEU A 343 -5.96 16.43 6.89
C LEU A 343 -6.01 15.94 5.44
N LEU A 344 -7.17 16.06 4.82
CA LEU A 344 -7.35 15.90 3.38
C LEU A 344 -7.55 17.29 2.78
N ASP A 345 -6.67 17.72 1.88
CA ASP A 345 -6.59 19.09 1.38
C ASP A 345 -6.42 19.13 -0.15
N GLY A 346 -7.29 19.80 -0.86
CA GLY A 346 -7.20 19.91 -2.32
C GLY A 346 -7.47 18.58 -3.05
N ILE A 347 -8.47 17.82 -2.59
CA ILE A 347 -8.89 16.58 -3.26
C ILE A 347 -9.95 16.92 -4.31
N SER A 348 -9.84 16.34 -5.51
CA SER A 348 -10.81 16.56 -6.58
C SER A 348 -11.28 15.28 -7.25
N GLY A 349 -12.46 15.30 -7.85
CA GLY A 349 -13.01 14.20 -8.64
C GLY A 349 -14.32 13.62 -8.12
N ASN A 350 -14.44 12.30 -8.00
CA ASN A 350 -15.71 11.68 -7.58
C ASN A 350 -15.49 10.42 -6.73
N CYS A 351 -16.42 10.17 -5.80
CA CYS A 351 -16.45 8.96 -4.97
C CYS A 351 -17.90 8.60 -4.57
N GLY A 352 -18.08 7.46 -3.92
CA GLY A 352 -19.37 7.06 -3.36
C GLY A 352 -19.71 7.87 -2.11
N SER A 353 -18.82 7.88 -1.10
CA SER A 353 -18.94 8.73 0.09
C SER A 353 -17.61 9.40 0.44
N VAL A 354 -17.68 10.61 1.04
CA VAL A 354 -16.47 11.37 1.39
C VAL A 354 -15.87 10.87 2.69
N LEU A 355 -16.66 10.83 3.76
CA LEU A 355 -16.25 10.33 5.08
C LEU A 355 -17.17 9.21 5.54
N HIS A 356 -16.58 8.05 5.82
CA HIS A 356 -17.29 6.88 6.31
C HIS A 356 -16.68 6.43 7.64
N VAL A 357 -17.49 6.42 8.70
CA VAL A 357 -17.07 5.99 10.05
C VAL A 357 -18.11 5.01 10.58
N HIS A 358 -17.77 3.74 10.64
CA HIS A 358 -18.69 2.69 11.06
C HIS A 358 -18.02 1.66 11.98
N PRO A 359 -18.79 1.01 12.84
CA PRO A 359 -18.36 -0.20 13.53
C PRO A 359 -17.89 -1.25 12.53
N TRP A 360 -16.76 -1.91 12.83
CA TRP A 360 -16.25 -2.97 11.99
C TRP A 360 -16.26 -4.29 12.75
N THR A 361 -17.29 -5.11 12.49
CA THR A 361 -17.55 -6.34 13.24
C THR A 361 -17.10 -7.60 12.53
N GLN A 362 -16.42 -7.48 11.37
CA GLN A 362 -15.96 -8.64 10.64
C GLN A 362 -14.79 -9.33 11.38
N PHE A 363 -14.98 -10.59 11.74
CA PHE A 363 -13.98 -11.42 12.42
C PHE A 363 -13.39 -10.77 13.67
N TYR A 364 -14.23 -10.12 14.49
CA TYR A 364 -13.83 -9.58 15.78
C TYR A 364 -13.89 -10.65 16.87
N ASP A 365 -13.02 -10.49 17.88
CA ASP A 365 -12.99 -11.34 19.06
C ASP A 365 -12.63 -10.48 20.28
N LEU A 366 -13.58 -10.35 21.21
CA LEU A 366 -13.39 -9.59 22.44
C LEU A 366 -12.41 -10.30 23.40
N GLY A 367 -12.15 -11.58 23.20
CA GLY A 367 -11.30 -12.37 24.08
C GLY A 367 -11.82 -12.35 25.51
N ASP A 368 -10.88 -12.28 26.45
CA ASP A 368 -11.16 -12.21 27.89
C ASP A 368 -11.03 -10.80 28.51
N ARG A 369 -10.63 -9.81 27.74
CA ARG A 369 -10.51 -8.43 28.20
C ARG A 369 -11.87 -7.74 28.27
N ARG A 370 -12.26 -7.33 29.49
CA ARG A 370 -13.56 -6.68 29.75
C ARG A 370 -13.49 -5.17 29.78
N ASP A 371 -12.29 -4.61 29.96
CA ASP A 371 -12.00 -3.18 30.10
C ASP A 371 -11.31 -2.62 28.84
N ILE A 372 -11.78 -2.98 27.66
CA ILE A 372 -11.25 -2.45 26.39
C ILE A 372 -11.47 -0.93 26.40
N PRO A 373 -10.39 -0.13 26.28
CA PRO A 373 -10.52 1.33 26.26
C PRO A 373 -11.37 1.81 25.09
N LEU A 374 -12.12 2.89 25.31
CA LEU A 374 -12.84 3.56 24.22
C LEU A 374 -11.87 3.97 23.10
N SER A 375 -12.32 3.76 21.89
CA SER A 375 -11.62 4.25 20.70
C SER A 375 -11.96 5.72 20.43
N PHE A 376 -11.08 6.41 19.69
CA PHE A 376 -11.25 7.82 19.34
C PHE A 376 -10.97 8.06 17.86
N ALA A 377 -11.81 8.92 17.26
CA ALA A 377 -11.52 9.55 15.98
C ALA A 377 -11.70 11.07 16.14
N ARG A 378 -10.62 11.85 16.04
CA ARG A 378 -10.66 13.27 16.34
C ARG A 378 -9.71 14.13 15.50
N HIS A 379 -10.03 15.43 15.39
CA HIS A 379 -9.26 16.40 14.62
C HIS A 379 -9.05 15.96 13.17
N ILE A 380 -10.15 15.62 12.51
CA ILE A 380 -10.17 15.14 11.12
C ILE A 380 -10.80 16.23 10.26
N THR A 381 -10.04 16.76 9.30
CA THR A 381 -10.51 17.82 8.43
C THR A 381 -10.35 17.46 6.96
N ILE A 382 -11.39 17.67 6.19
CA ILE A 382 -11.41 17.63 4.72
C ILE A 382 -11.73 19.04 4.26
N GLN A 383 -10.84 19.68 3.49
CA GLN A 383 -10.97 21.08 3.08
C GLN A 383 -10.45 21.32 1.66
N ASN A 384 -10.78 22.48 1.09
CA ASN A 384 -10.34 22.91 -0.25
C ASN A 384 -10.54 21.80 -1.29
N SER A 385 -11.67 21.07 -1.21
CA SER A 385 -11.86 19.82 -1.94
C SER A 385 -13.15 19.86 -2.75
N ASP A 386 -13.02 19.57 -4.06
CA ASP A 386 -14.14 19.46 -5.01
C ASP A 386 -14.34 17.98 -5.37
N VAL A 387 -15.10 17.27 -4.54
CA VAL A 387 -15.37 15.84 -4.71
C VAL A 387 -16.86 15.58 -4.85
N ALA A 388 -17.30 15.27 -6.06
CA ALA A 388 -18.66 14.84 -6.30
C ALA A 388 -18.92 13.50 -5.61
N SER A 389 -19.95 13.44 -4.75
CA SER A 389 -20.28 12.24 -3.99
C SER A 389 -21.77 12.06 -3.81
N LYS A 390 -22.19 10.80 -3.55
CA LYS A 390 -23.59 10.49 -3.19
C LYS A 390 -23.86 10.82 -1.72
N ILE A 391 -22.88 10.62 -0.86
CA ILE A 391 -22.96 10.82 0.57
C ILE A 391 -21.71 11.57 1.03
N VAL A 392 -21.89 12.73 1.66
CA VAL A 392 -20.76 13.50 2.21
C VAL A 392 -20.33 12.91 3.55
N ARG A 393 -21.26 12.60 4.43
CA ARG A 393 -21.02 12.00 5.76
C ARG A 393 -21.84 10.74 5.92
N ASP A 394 -21.16 9.61 6.01
CA ASP A 394 -21.73 8.30 6.28
C ASP A 394 -21.15 7.82 7.63
N ILE A 395 -21.78 8.29 8.71
CA ILE A 395 -21.28 8.14 10.08
C ILE A 395 -22.32 7.42 10.91
N GLU A 396 -21.92 6.33 11.54
CA GLU A 396 -22.67 5.65 12.59
C GLU A 396 -22.00 5.96 13.94
N GLU A 397 -22.75 6.54 14.87
CA GLU A 397 -22.28 6.85 16.22
C GLU A 397 -22.52 5.67 17.16
N GLN A 398 -21.48 5.29 17.91
CA GLN A 398 -21.52 4.22 18.91
C GLN A 398 -20.75 4.69 20.16
N PRO A 399 -21.32 5.62 20.96
CA PRO A 399 -20.60 6.31 22.03
C PRO A 399 -20.11 5.37 23.15
N GLU A 400 -20.69 4.19 23.26
CA GLU A 400 -20.21 3.14 24.18
C GLU A 400 -18.96 2.41 23.65
N GLN A 401 -18.61 2.56 22.36
CA GLN A 401 -17.50 1.90 21.71
C GLN A 401 -16.41 2.89 21.27
N TYR A 402 -16.80 4.04 20.71
CA TYR A 402 -15.88 5.07 20.25
C TYR A 402 -16.47 6.47 20.33
N LEU A 403 -15.59 7.46 20.48
CA LEU A 403 -15.95 8.88 20.49
C LEU A 403 -15.43 9.55 19.21
N LEU A 404 -16.30 10.40 18.65
CA LEU A 404 -16.03 11.20 17.47
C LEU A 404 -15.98 12.68 17.87
N GLU A 405 -14.80 13.33 17.68
CA GLU A 405 -14.58 14.71 18.10
C GLU A 405 -13.96 15.51 16.94
N ASP A 406 -14.49 16.70 16.68
CA ASP A 406 -13.92 17.66 15.73
C ASP A 406 -13.68 17.04 14.31
N LEU A 407 -14.75 16.45 13.75
CA LEU A 407 -14.78 15.96 12.37
C LEU A 407 -15.35 17.05 11.47
N LYS A 408 -14.54 17.62 10.57
CA LYS A 408 -14.91 18.74 9.71
C LYS A 408 -14.80 18.40 8.23
N ILE A 409 -15.84 18.73 7.47
CA ILE A 409 -15.80 18.79 6.02
C ILE A 409 -16.18 20.24 5.70
N LEU A 410 -15.19 21.01 5.23
CA LEU A 410 -15.33 22.43 4.92
C LEU A 410 -15.59 22.55 3.43
N GLU A 411 -16.74 23.08 3.06
CA GLU A 411 -17.10 23.50 1.70
C GLU A 411 -16.46 24.87 1.45
N ASP A 412 -15.94 25.09 0.25
CA ASP A 412 -15.38 26.38 -0.18
C ASP A 412 -16.47 27.45 -0.37
#